data_7f22c479fd81a9278b0ac963927b2fd1
#
_entry.id   7f22c479fd81a9278b0ac963927b2fd1
#
_cell.length_a   1.000
_cell.length_b   1.000
_cell.length_c   1.000
_cell.angle_alpha   90.00
_cell.angle_beta   90.00
_cell.angle_gamma   90.00
#
_symmetry.space_group_name_H-M   'P 1'
#
loop_
_entity.id
_entity.type
_entity.pdbx_description
1 polymer ?
#
loop_
_entity_poly.entity_id
_entity_poly.type
_entity_poly.pdbx_seq_one_letter_code
_entity_poly.pdbx_strand_id
1 'polypeptide(L)'
;MTYLMQHLWPGGTEARYNETIKAVHPDGALPAGQTFHAAAVVDEGVIITAMWNSKEVADAFVSEVLIPASPVEGGLEGEPQERAGEVIHLENA
;
A
#
# COMPACT_ATOMS: atom_id res chain seq x y z
N MET A 1 10.17 -0.47 -15.48
CA MET A 1 9.77 0.92 -15.18
C MET A 1 9.19 0.97 -13.79
N THR A 2 9.62 1.91 -12.99
CA THR A 2 9.09 2.08 -11.64
C THR A 2 7.60 2.44 -11.70
N TYR A 3 6.82 1.80 -10.87
CA TYR A 3 5.37 1.97 -10.84
C TYR A 3 4.95 2.47 -9.47
N LEU A 4 4.09 3.48 -9.43
CA LEU A 4 3.60 4.07 -8.17
C LEU A 4 2.13 3.71 -7.98
N MET A 5 1.79 3.29 -6.76
CA MET A 5 0.40 3.07 -6.35
C MET A 5 0.12 3.91 -5.13
N GLN A 6 -1.00 4.62 -5.14
CA GLN A 6 -1.48 5.37 -3.99
C GLN A 6 -2.89 4.92 -3.64
N HIS A 7 -3.11 4.69 -2.36
CA HIS A 7 -4.42 4.29 -1.86
C HIS A 7 -4.86 5.24 -0.74
N LEU A 8 -6.05 5.79 -0.86
CA LEU A 8 -6.69 6.51 0.24
C LEU A 8 -7.75 5.60 0.83
N TRP A 9 -7.65 5.33 2.13
CA TRP A 9 -8.62 4.55 2.88
C TRP A 9 -9.48 5.51 3.69
N PRO A 10 -10.70 5.86 3.20
CA PRO A 10 -11.59 6.78 3.91
C PRO A 10 -11.92 6.24 5.30
N GLY A 11 -11.82 7.10 6.32
CA GLY A 11 -12.10 6.71 7.69
C GLY A 11 -11.04 5.85 8.35
N GLY A 12 -9.95 5.54 7.65
CA GLY A 12 -8.85 4.75 8.21
C GLY A 12 -8.16 5.46 9.37
N THR A 13 -7.55 4.67 10.25
CA THR A 13 -6.80 5.17 11.42
C THR A 13 -5.43 4.51 11.47
N GLU A 14 -4.53 5.10 12.24
CA GLU A 14 -3.20 4.52 12.46
C GLU A 14 -3.29 3.11 13.04
N ALA A 15 -4.17 2.89 14.02
CA ALA A 15 -4.34 1.57 14.63
C ALA A 15 -4.77 0.52 13.60
N ARG A 16 -5.73 0.87 12.73
CA ARG A 16 -6.17 -0.02 11.67
C ARG A 16 -5.10 -0.26 10.62
N TYR A 17 -4.34 0.77 10.27
CA TYR A 17 -3.21 0.62 9.36
C TYR A 17 -2.19 -0.37 9.94
N ASN A 18 -1.85 -0.24 11.22
CA ASN A 18 -0.88 -1.12 11.86
C ASN A 18 -1.31 -2.58 11.81
N GLU A 19 -2.59 -2.88 12.01
CA GLU A 19 -3.09 -4.25 11.90
C GLU A 19 -3.01 -4.78 10.47
N THR A 20 -3.32 -3.94 9.49
CA THR A 20 -3.23 -4.33 8.08
C THR A 20 -1.79 -4.61 7.69
N ILE A 21 -0.85 -3.72 8.06
CA ILE A 21 0.54 -3.86 7.65
C ILE A 21 1.20 -5.10 8.25
N LYS A 22 0.83 -5.50 9.46
CA LYS A 22 1.31 -6.74 10.06
C LYS A 22 0.95 -7.97 9.23
N ALA A 23 -0.23 -7.94 8.60
CA ALA A 23 -0.71 -9.06 7.80
C ALA A 23 -0.03 -9.13 6.43
N VAL A 24 0.31 -7.98 5.83
CA VAL A 24 0.85 -7.92 4.47
C VAL A 24 2.36 -7.67 4.42
N HIS A 25 2.96 -7.26 5.53
CA HIS A 25 4.42 -7.12 5.69
C HIS A 25 4.84 -7.81 6.98
N PRO A 26 4.66 -9.14 7.11
CA PRO A 26 4.77 -9.82 8.40
C PRO A 26 6.16 -9.75 9.04
N ASP A 27 7.19 -9.59 8.25
CA ASP A 27 8.57 -9.53 8.76
C ASP A 27 9.06 -8.09 8.97
N GLY A 28 8.17 -7.11 8.83
CA GLY A 28 8.53 -5.70 8.92
C GLY A 28 9.39 -5.21 7.77
N ALA A 29 9.49 -6.00 6.70
CA ALA A 29 10.27 -5.66 5.52
C ALA A 29 9.35 -5.41 4.33
N LEU A 30 9.85 -4.67 3.35
CA LEU A 30 9.10 -4.46 2.11
C LEU A 30 8.95 -5.77 1.35
N PRO A 31 7.79 -6.00 0.71
CA PRO A 31 7.63 -7.15 -0.17
C PRO A 31 8.61 -7.12 -1.32
N ALA A 32 8.90 -8.28 -1.90
CA ALA A 32 9.78 -8.35 -3.06
C ALA A 32 9.27 -7.45 -4.17
N GLY A 33 10.16 -6.61 -4.71
CA GLY A 33 9.84 -5.69 -5.78
C GLY A 33 9.25 -4.35 -5.35
N GLN A 34 8.87 -4.18 -4.09
CA GLN A 34 8.48 -2.87 -3.56
C GLN A 34 9.74 -2.12 -3.14
N THR A 35 9.90 -0.90 -3.64
CA THR A 35 11.11 -0.10 -3.42
C THR A 35 10.88 1.07 -2.47
N PHE A 36 9.63 1.39 -2.16
CA PHE A 36 9.28 2.53 -1.31
C PHE A 36 7.89 2.30 -0.73
N HIS A 37 7.69 2.70 0.51
CA HIS A 37 6.40 2.62 1.18
C HIS A 37 6.32 3.73 2.21
N ALA A 38 5.25 4.51 2.14
CA ALA A 38 4.97 5.53 3.15
C ALA A 38 3.47 5.57 3.41
N ALA A 39 3.10 5.83 4.65
CA ALA A 39 1.71 5.99 5.03
C ALA A 39 1.58 7.22 5.93
N ALA A 40 0.45 7.91 5.82
CA ALA A 40 0.17 9.08 6.64
C ALA A 40 -1.31 9.11 7.00
N VAL A 41 -1.60 9.65 8.17
CA VAL A 41 -2.98 9.94 8.56
C VAL A 41 -3.30 11.34 8.05
N VAL A 42 -4.39 11.43 7.30
CA VAL A 42 -4.91 12.69 6.75
C VAL A 42 -6.34 12.88 7.22
N ASP A 43 -6.93 14.04 6.93
CA ASP A 43 -8.29 14.34 7.40
C ASP A 43 -9.31 13.30 6.93
N GLU A 44 -9.15 12.79 5.70
CA GLU A 44 -10.08 11.82 5.13
C GLU A 44 -9.86 10.40 5.63
N GLY A 45 -8.71 10.09 6.24
CA GLY A 45 -8.39 8.74 6.68
C GLY A 45 -6.91 8.44 6.62
N VAL A 46 -6.53 7.33 5.99
CA VAL A 46 -5.13 6.92 5.82
C VAL A 46 -4.78 6.92 4.33
N ILE A 47 -3.66 7.58 4.00
CA ILE A 47 -3.11 7.54 2.65
C ILE A 47 -1.84 6.70 2.65
N ILE A 48 -1.71 5.80 1.68
CA ILE A 48 -0.55 4.92 1.51
C ILE A 48 0.00 5.11 0.11
N THR A 49 1.31 5.33 0.02
CA THR A 49 2.00 5.45 -1.26
C THR A 49 3.12 4.43 -1.32
N ALA A 50 3.17 3.67 -2.38
CA ALA A 50 4.19 2.65 -2.58
C ALA A 50 4.75 2.73 -4.01
N MET A 51 6.02 2.41 -4.16
CA MET A 51 6.65 2.28 -5.48
C MET A 51 7.13 0.84 -5.67
N TRP A 52 7.07 0.39 -6.91
CA TRP A 52 7.36 -0.99 -7.28
C TRP A 52 8.27 -1.02 -8.50
N ASN A 53 9.00 -2.11 -8.70
CA ASN A 53 9.87 -2.26 -9.86
C ASN A 53 9.10 -2.22 -11.17
N SER A 54 7.84 -2.70 -11.18
CA SER A 54 7.00 -2.70 -12.38
C SER A 54 5.53 -2.81 -12.00
N LYS A 55 4.65 -2.52 -12.95
CA LYS A 55 3.22 -2.72 -12.78
C LYS A 55 2.89 -4.19 -12.51
N GLU A 56 3.55 -5.11 -13.22
CA GLU A 56 3.32 -6.54 -13.08
C GLU A 56 3.63 -7.02 -11.67
N VAL A 57 4.71 -6.54 -11.07
CA VAL A 57 5.08 -6.89 -9.70
C VAL A 57 4.04 -6.33 -8.71
N ALA A 58 3.59 -5.09 -8.91
CA ALA A 58 2.56 -4.49 -8.07
C ALA A 58 1.24 -5.26 -8.15
N ASP A 59 0.82 -5.59 -9.36
CA ASP A 59 -0.43 -6.33 -9.58
C ASP A 59 -0.36 -7.73 -8.95
N ALA A 60 0.78 -8.40 -9.05
CA ALA A 60 0.98 -9.71 -8.43
C ALA A 60 0.86 -9.63 -6.91
N PHE A 61 1.44 -8.61 -6.29
CA PHE A 61 1.31 -8.41 -4.84
C PHE A 61 -0.15 -8.21 -4.43
N VAL A 62 -0.87 -7.37 -5.16
CA VAL A 62 -2.28 -7.09 -4.87
C VAL A 62 -3.11 -8.39 -4.96
N SER A 63 -2.95 -9.17 -6.03
CA SER A 63 -3.75 -10.37 -6.23
C SER A 63 -3.33 -11.55 -5.36
N GLU A 64 -2.04 -11.69 -5.05
CA GLU A 64 -1.51 -12.87 -4.36
C GLU A 64 -1.36 -12.68 -2.85
N VAL A 65 -1.20 -11.45 -2.38
CA VAL A 65 -0.96 -11.15 -0.97
C VAL A 65 -2.05 -10.27 -0.37
N LEU A 66 -2.30 -9.10 -0.96
CA LEU A 66 -3.21 -8.12 -0.38
C LEU A 66 -4.66 -8.61 -0.38
N ILE A 67 -5.18 -9.05 -1.51
CA ILE A 67 -6.57 -9.52 -1.60
C ILE A 67 -6.81 -10.76 -0.73
N PRO A 68 -5.96 -11.82 -0.80
CA PRO A 68 -6.16 -12.97 0.08
C PRO A 68 -6.07 -12.66 1.57
N ALA A 69 -5.29 -11.66 1.98
CA ALA A 69 -5.17 -11.26 3.37
C ALA A 69 -6.32 -10.37 3.83
N SER A 70 -7.10 -9.82 2.92
CA SER A 70 -8.15 -8.85 3.23
C SER A 70 -9.53 -9.51 3.30
N PRO A 71 -10.47 -9.02 4.13
CA PRO A 71 -10.24 -7.98 5.13
C PRO A 71 -9.45 -8.50 6.32
N VAL A 72 -8.60 -7.63 6.89
CA VAL A 72 -7.83 -7.95 8.08
C VAL A 72 -8.64 -7.57 9.30
N GLU A 73 -8.78 -8.46 10.27
CA GLU A 73 -9.51 -8.17 11.50
C GLU A 73 -8.85 -7.00 12.24
N GLY A 74 -9.64 -5.98 12.54
CA GLY A 74 -9.14 -4.75 13.17
C GLY A 74 -8.35 -3.86 12.23
N GLY A 75 -8.22 -4.25 10.96
CA GLY A 75 -7.47 -3.49 9.96
C GLY A 75 -8.31 -2.46 9.20
N LEU A 76 -7.74 -1.98 8.12
CA LEU A 76 -8.42 -1.02 7.24
C LEU A 76 -9.65 -1.66 6.60
N GLU A 77 -10.75 -0.90 6.54
CA GLU A 77 -12.05 -1.40 6.06
C GLU A 77 -12.52 -0.62 4.83
N GLY A 78 -13.43 -1.25 4.08
CA GLY A 78 -14.04 -0.65 2.91
C GLY A 78 -13.13 -0.73 1.69
N GLU A 79 -13.44 0.09 0.70
CA GLU A 79 -12.69 0.13 -0.55
C GLU A 79 -11.81 1.38 -0.59
N PRO A 80 -10.51 1.21 -0.85
CA PRO A 80 -9.63 2.36 -1.00
C PRO A 80 -9.87 3.04 -2.36
N GLN A 81 -9.56 4.33 -2.41
CA GLN A 81 -9.50 5.07 -3.66
C GLN A 81 -8.08 4.90 -4.21
N GLU A 82 -7.97 4.23 -5.36
CA GLU A 82 -6.68 3.93 -5.96
C GLU A 82 -6.32 4.91 -7.06
N ARG A 83 -5.05 5.33 -7.05
CA ARG A 83 -4.44 6.03 -8.17
C ARG A 83 -3.08 5.40 -8.42
N ALA A 84 -2.81 5.03 -9.66
CA ALA A 84 -1.58 4.33 -9.98
C ALA A 84 -1.07 4.69 -11.37
N GLY A 85 0.23 4.64 -11.56
CA GLY A 85 0.83 4.95 -12.84
C GLY A 85 2.33 4.76 -12.84
N GLU A 86 2.94 4.84 -14.03
CA GLU A 86 4.38 4.79 -14.15
C GLU A 86 5.01 6.08 -13.64
N VAL A 87 6.11 5.93 -12.90
CA VAL A 87 6.85 7.07 -12.39
C VAL A 87 7.58 7.74 -13.53
N ILE A 88 7.36 9.05 -13.69
CA ILE A 88 8.02 9.83 -14.73
C ILE A 88 9.19 10.65 -14.21
N HIS A 89 9.31 10.79 -12.88
CA HIS A 89 10.37 11.55 -12.24
C HIS A 89 10.51 11.10 -10.80
N LEU A 90 11.74 10.81 -10.37
CA LEU A 90 12.04 10.39 -9.00
C LEU A 90 13.35 11.01 -8.57
N GLU A 91 13.33 11.73 -7.46
CA GLU A 91 14.55 12.25 -6.82
C GLU A 91 14.61 11.74 -5.39
N ASN A 92 15.82 11.35 -4.96
CA ASN A 92 16.05 10.90 -3.60
C ASN A 92 16.98 11.90 -2.90
N ALA A 93 16.79 12.04 -1.59
CA ALA A 93 17.66 12.87 -0.77
C ALA A 93 19.07 12.30 -0.70
#